data_e0a4ffc6f2d66015101ccd241d612c4d
#
_entry.id   e0a4ffc6f2d66015101ccd241d612c4d
#
_cell.length_a   1.000
_cell.length_b   1.000
_cell.length_c   1.000
_cell.angle_alpha   90.00
_cell.angle_beta   90.00
_cell.angle_gamma   90.00
#
_symmetry.space_group_name_H-M   'P 1'
#
loop_
_entity.id
_entity.type
_entity.pdbx_description
1 polymer ?
#
loop_
_entity_poly.entity_id
_entity_poly.type
_entity_poly.pdbx_seq_one_letter_code
_entity_poly.pdbx_strand_id
1 'polypeptide(L)'
;MVRSSFSILFFIRESKVRKNGNAPIEVIITINGERCSFSTGKQVHIDKWDKIKQQVKGKDEEAKSLNNYLKAVKAKLYQKEAELLDRGFIITAKLLYEAYQEKIESLKEKSLFEVFAEHNQEQQKLIGNGVSKATHWISEYTVRLLKEFMQQKYKREDMYLCELNLNFIQSFHSFLRIEKSMCQNSSTKHLKLLKKIINLAVANSYISFNPFTTYKVEREPVEIDFLDEEELRRIINFDTPLPRLEKARDMFLFGCFTGLSYIDVKTLTTAHFEKDQNGRTWIKKRRIKTGVLSRIPLLPMAKMILEKYKGGDKLLPIQDPADINKYLKDIAILCNINKRITYHTRRHCDFRLLLIMSSL
;
A
#
# COMPACT_ATOMS: atom_id res chain seq x y z
N MET A 1 -23.32 -23.97 -1.94
CA MET A 1 -22.92 -23.38 -3.24
C MET A 1 -23.72 -22.11 -3.45
N VAL A 2 -23.09 -20.93 -3.44
CA VAL A 2 -23.75 -19.68 -3.82
C VAL A 2 -23.97 -19.75 -5.32
N ARG A 3 -25.26 -19.76 -5.76
CA ARG A 3 -25.58 -19.68 -7.19
C ARG A 3 -25.03 -18.36 -7.74
N SER A 4 -24.00 -18.41 -8.57
CA SER A 4 -23.52 -17.24 -9.30
C SER A 4 -24.60 -16.83 -10.31
N SER A 5 -25.03 -15.57 -10.27
CA SER A 5 -25.95 -15.05 -11.29
C SER A 5 -25.14 -14.76 -12.55
N PHE A 6 -25.40 -15.54 -13.63
CA PHE A 6 -24.80 -15.32 -14.94
C PHE A 6 -25.86 -14.99 -15.98
N SER A 7 -25.68 -13.93 -16.72
CA SER A 7 -26.56 -13.56 -17.84
C SER A 7 -25.80 -12.91 -19.00
N ILE A 8 -26.27 -13.19 -20.21
CA ILE A 8 -25.76 -12.63 -21.48
C ILE A 8 -26.93 -11.97 -22.18
N LEU A 9 -26.81 -10.67 -22.44
CA LEU A 9 -27.83 -9.86 -23.11
C LEU A 9 -27.26 -9.22 -24.36
N PHE A 10 -28.05 -9.23 -25.45
CA PHE A 10 -27.75 -8.48 -26.65
C PHE A 10 -28.61 -7.22 -26.72
N PHE A 11 -28.02 -6.12 -27.14
CA PHE A 11 -28.73 -4.86 -27.31
C PHE A 11 -28.13 -4.03 -28.47
N ILE A 12 -28.88 -3.10 -29.00
CA ILE A 12 -28.36 -2.10 -29.92
C ILE A 12 -28.06 -0.81 -29.18
N ARG A 13 -26.95 -0.15 -29.51
CA ARG A 13 -26.58 1.12 -28.91
C ARG A 13 -27.18 2.28 -29.71
N GLU A 14 -28.37 2.74 -29.32
CA GLU A 14 -29.12 3.78 -30.01
C GLU A 14 -28.34 5.10 -30.11
N SER A 15 -27.47 5.43 -29.16
CA SER A 15 -26.59 6.61 -29.22
C SER A 15 -25.52 6.55 -30.33
N LYS A 16 -25.33 5.41 -30.99
CA LYS A 16 -24.38 5.19 -32.06
C LYS A 16 -25.04 4.84 -33.39
N VAL A 17 -26.27 5.26 -33.61
CA VAL A 17 -26.99 5.07 -34.87
C VAL A 17 -26.28 5.87 -35.96
N ARG A 18 -25.96 5.21 -37.06
CA ARG A 18 -25.37 5.83 -38.26
C ARG A 18 -26.42 6.53 -39.07
N LYS A 19 -26.02 7.41 -40.02
CA LYS A 19 -26.91 8.14 -40.93
C LYS A 19 -27.83 7.22 -41.77
N ASN A 20 -27.44 5.95 -41.95
CA ASN A 20 -28.22 4.94 -42.65
C ASN A 20 -29.22 4.16 -41.77
N GLY A 21 -29.46 4.59 -40.53
CA GLY A 21 -30.38 3.95 -39.60
C GLY A 21 -29.83 2.68 -38.92
N ASN A 22 -28.59 2.27 -39.19
CA ASN A 22 -27.99 1.08 -38.59
C ASN A 22 -27.31 1.42 -37.26
N ALA A 23 -27.50 0.54 -36.27
CA ALA A 23 -26.87 0.60 -34.96
C ALA A 23 -26.01 -0.64 -34.71
N PRO A 24 -24.88 -0.51 -33.99
CA PRO A 24 -24.06 -1.67 -33.62
C PRO A 24 -24.78 -2.54 -32.59
N ILE A 25 -24.65 -3.87 -32.76
CA ILE A 25 -25.13 -4.85 -31.78
C ILE A 25 -24.01 -5.08 -30.75
N GLU A 26 -24.32 -4.83 -29.50
CA GLU A 26 -23.42 -5.04 -28.37
C GLU A 26 -23.91 -6.19 -27.47
N VAL A 27 -22.96 -6.78 -26.76
CA VAL A 27 -23.19 -7.84 -25.75
C VAL A 27 -22.91 -7.26 -24.37
N ILE A 28 -23.75 -7.57 -23.39
CA ILE A 28 -23.46 -7.37 -21.97
C ILE A 28 -23.39 -8.74 -21.31
N ILE A 29 -22.27 -9.00 -20.67
CA ILE A 29 -22.07 -10.11 -19.76
C ILE A 29 -22.28 -9.58 -18.33
N THR A 30 -23.13 -10.20 -17.56
CA THR A 30 -23.31 -9.89 -16.13
C THR A 30 -23.02 -11.13 -15.31
N ILE A 31 -22.09 -11.05 -14.36
CA ILE A 31 -21.75 -12.12 -13.42
C ILE A 31 -21.68 -11.51 -12.01
N ASN A 32 -22.51 -12.00 -11.10
CA ASN A 32 -22.58 -11.54 -9.70
C ASN A 32 -22.69 -10.01 -9.56
N GLY A 33 -23.45 -9.36 -10.48
CA GLY A 33 -23.66 -7.91 -10.51
C GLY A 33 -22.59 -7.11 -11.25
N GLU A 34 -21.42 -7.69 -11.53
CA GLU A 34 -20.41 -7.06 -12.38
C GLU A 34 -20.79 -7.17 -13.85
N ARG A 35 -20.54 -6.10 -14.62
CA ARG A 35 -20.91 -6.03 -16.04
C ARG A 35 -19.69 -5.75 -16.90
N CYS A 36 -19.58 -6.47 -18.02
CA CYS A 36 -18.66 -6.20 -19.12
C CYS A 36 -19.42 -6.13 -20.42
N SER A 37 -19.21 -5.09 -21.24
CA SER A 37 -19.86 -4.94 -22.55
C SER A 37 -18.84 -4.83 -23.67
N PHE A 38 -19.16 -5.42 -24.83
CA PHE A 38 -18.32 -5.35 -26.02
C PHE A 38 -19.18 -5.37 -27.29
N SER A 39 -18.61 -4.89 -28.39
CA SER A 39 -19.29 -4.92 -29.70
C SER A 39 -19.13 -6.27 -30.37
N THR A 40 -20.22 -6.77 -30.99
CA THR A 40 -20.17 -7.97 -31.83
C THR A 40 -19.50 -7.73 -33.18
N GLY A 41 -19.23 -6.47 -33.56
CA GLY A 41 -18.79 -6.07 -34.89
C GLY A 41 -19.92 -6.06 -35.95
N LYS A 42 -21.13 -6.50 -35.59
CA LYS A 42 -22.30 -6.52 -36.46
C LYS A 42 -23.20 -5.32 -36.21
N GLN A 43 -23.99 -4.95 -37.20
CA GLN A 43 -24.93 -3.84 -37.15
C GLN A 43 -26.29 -4.29 -37.68
N VAL A 44 -27.35 -3.62 -37.25
CA VAL A 44 -28.73 -3.87 -37.69
C VAL A 44 -29.49 -2.55 -37.73
N HIS A 45 -30.45 -2.41 -38.67
CA HIS A 45 -31.37 -1.28 -38.69
C HIS A 45 -32.24 -1.28 -37.42
N ILE A 46 -32.42 -0.12 -36.78
CA ILE A 46 -33.10 -0.02 -35.48
C ILE A 46 -34.53 -0.59 -35.52
N ASP A 47 -35.28 -0.41 -36.62
CA ASP A 47 -36.66 -0.93 -36.74
C ASP A 47 -36.71 -2.46 -36.83
N LYS A 48 -35.63 -3.08 -37.33
CA LYS A 48 -35.51 -4.54 -37.44
C LYS A 48 -35.05 -5.20 -36.11
N TRP A 49 -34.74 -4.46 -35.06
CA TRP A 49 -34.33 -5.04 -33.77
C TRP A 49 -35.51 -5.34 -32.85
N ASP A 50 -35.59 -6.54 -32.32
CA ASP A 50 -36.52 -6.92 -31.27
C ASP A 50 -35.81 -6.84 -29.89
N LYS A 51 -36.15 -5.80 -29.12
CA LYS A 51 -35.54 -5.55 -27.82
C LYS A 51 -35.88 -6.64 -26.77
N ILE A 52 -37.08 -7.25 -26.88
CA ILE A 52 -37.56 -8.27 -25.94
C ILE A 52 -36.88 -9.61 -26.21
N LYS A 53 -36.91 -10.03 -27.48
CA LYS A 53 -36.32 -11.30 -27.91
C LYS A 53 -34.81 -11.21 -28.12
N GLN A 54 -34.26 -10.00 -28.16
CA GLN A 54 -32.83 -9.72 -28.39
C GLN A 54 -32.31 -10.34 -29.70
N GLN A 55 -33.09 -10.17 -30.76
CA GLN A 55 -32.83 -10.74 -32.09
C GLN A 55 -33.32 -9.83 -33.21
N VAL A 56 -32.85 -10.09 -34.40
CA VAL A 56 -33.29 -9.37 -35.60
C VAL A 56 -34.63 -9.90 -36.05
N LYS A 57 -35.59 -8.99 -36.28
CA LYS A 57 -36.92 -9.31 -36.88
C LYS A 57 -36.78 -9.63 -38.34
N GLY A 58 -37.61 -10.53 -38.85
CA GLY A 58 -37.66 -10.93 -40.27
C GLY A 58 -37.29 -12.39 -40.47
N LYS A 59 -37.60 -12.88 -41.69
CA LYS A 59 -37.30 -14.26 -42.14
C LYS A 59 -36.33 -14.26 -43.31
N ASP A 60 -35.83 -13.10 -43.69
CA ASP A 60 -34.83 -12.93 -44.78
C ASP A 60 -33.50 -13.61 -44.41
N GLU A 61 -32.68 -13.92 -45.37
CA GLU A 61 -31.38 -14.59 -45.18
C GLU A 61 -30.44 -13.76 -44.30
N GLU A 62 -30.52 -12.43 -44.37
CA GLU A 62 -29.71 -11.53 -43.56
C GLU A 62 -30.08 -11.64 -42.05
N ALA A 63 -31.39 -11.59 -41.76
CA ALA A 63 -31.87 -11.74 -40.37
C ALA A 63 -31.56 -13.12 -39.81
N LYS A 64 -31.70 -14.19 -40.60
CA LYS A 64 -31.33 -15.55 -40.19
C LYS A 64 -29.83 -15.65 -39.92
N SER A 65 -28.98 -15.14 -40.80
CA SER A 65 -27.52 -15.14 -40.64
C SER A 65 -27.08 -14.40 -39.37
N LEU A 66 -27.61 -13.18 -39.13
CA LEU A 66 -27.33 -12.41 -37.94
C LEU A 66 -27.78 -13.12 -36.67
N ASN A 67 -28.97 -13.68 -36.64
CA ASN A 67 -29.50 -14.41 -35.51
C ASN A 67 -28.68 -15.68 -35.22
N ASN A 68 -28.25 -16.40 -36.24
CA ASN A 68 -27.35 -17.56 -36.07
C ASN A 68 -25.99 -17.13 -35.51
N TYR A 69 -25.45 -16.02 -35.98
CA TYR A 69 -24.21 -15.45 -35.43
C TYR A 69 -24.35 -15.08 -33.92
N LEU A 70 -25.45 -14.43 -33.51
CA LEU A 70 -25.70 -14.08 -32.09
C LEU A 70 -25.84 -15.34 -31.23
N LYS A 71 -26.49 -16.39 -31.76
CA LYS A 71 -26.53 -17.70 -31.07
C LYS A 71 -25.15 -18.32 -30.91
N ALA A 72 -24.31 -18.25 -31.95
CA ALA A 72 -22.93 -18.75 -31.87
C ALA A 72 -22.09 -17.99 -30.88
N VAL A 73 -22.19 -16.65 -30.82
CA VAL A 73 -21.54 -15.82 -29.81
C VAL A 73 -21.96 -16.26 -28.38
N LYS A 74 -23.25 -16.44 -28.19
CA LYS A 74 -23.81 -16.87 -26.90
C LYS A 74 -23.31 -18.26 -26.49
N ALA A 75 -23.31 -19.21 -27.42
CA ALA A 75 -22.80 -20.57 -27.21
C ALA A 75 -21.30 -20.58 -26.85
N LYS A 76 -20.49 -19.79 -27.59
CA LYS A 76 -19.04 -19.68 -27.31
C LYS A 76 -18.78 -19.08 -25.91
N LEU A 77 -19.57 -18.12 -25.46
CA LEU A 77 -19.46 -17.57 -24.11
C LEU A 77 -19.81 -18.59 -23.03
N TYR A 78 -20.87 -19.39 -23.19
CA TYR A 78 -21.20 -20.48 -22.27
C TYR A 78 -20.13 -21.57 -22.26
N GLN A 79 -19.55 -21.91 -23.41
CA GLN A 79 -18.46 -22.86 -23.50
C GLN A 79 -17.24 -22.36 -22.71
N LYS A 80 -16.86 -21.09 -22.89
CA LYS A 80 -15.72 -20.50 -22.17
C LYS A 80 -15.99 -20.37 -20.65
N GLU A 81 -17.22 -20.12 -20.25
CA GLU A 81 -17.60 -20.17 -18.84
C GLU A 81 -17.38 -21.58 -18.25
N ALA A 82 -17.85 -22.62 -18.96
CA ALA A 82 -17.69 -24.00 -18.52
C ALA A 82 -16.21 -24.40 -18.44
N GLU A 83 -15.39 -24.02 -19.44
CA GLU A 83 -13.94 -24.26 -19.43
C GLU A 83 -13.24 -23.61 -18.24
N LEU A 84 -13.62 -22.37 -17.88
CA LEU A 84 -13.07 -21.65 -16.73
C LEU A 84 -13.50 -22.28 -15.40
N LEU A 85 -14.77 -22.71 -15.30
CA LEU A 85 -15.29 -23.41 -14.11
C LEU A 85 -14.58 -24.74 -13.87
N ASP A 86 -14.38 -25.53 -14.92
CA ASP A 86 -13.69 -26.82 -14.87
C ASP A 86 -12.23 -26.64 -14.39
N ARG A 87 -11.58 -25.55 -14.80
CA ARG A 87 -10.24 -25.15 -14.35
C ARG A 87 -10.22 -24.53 -12.94
N GLY A 88 -11.37 -24.40 -12.28
CA GLY A 88 -11.49 -23.90 -10.91
C GLY A 88 -11.40 -22.38 -10.75
N PHE A 89 -11.55 -21.61 -11.83
CA PHE A 89 -11.52 -20.15 -11.75
C PHE A 89 -12.76 -19.55 -11.07
N ILE A 90 -12.57 -18.45 -10.34
CA ILE A 90 -13.68 -17.58 -9.93
C ILE A 90 -13.99 -16.64 -11.10
N ILE A 91 -15.11 -16.90 -11.78
CA ILE A 91 -15.44 -16.19 -13.01
C ILE A 91 -15.93 -14.78 -12.73
N THR A 92 -15.32 -13.80 -13.41
CA THR A 92 -15.83 -12.42 -13.51
C THR A 92 -16.27 -12.13 -14.95
N ALA A 93 -17.13 -11.10 -15.14
CA ALA A 93 -17.59 -10.72 -16.46
C ALA A 93 -16.42 -10.35 -17.39
N LYS A 94 -15.37 -9.76 -16.83
CA LYS A 94 -14.18 -9.38 -17.59
C LYS A 94 -13.30 -10.58 -17.95
N LEU A 95 -13.08 -11.50 -17.00
CA LEU A 95 -12.34 -12.74 -17.25
C LEU A 95 -12.99 -13.56 -18.37
N LEU A 96 -14.33 -13.68 -18.35
CA LEU A 96 -15.07 -14.37 -19.40
C LEU A 96 -14.94 -13.69 -20.77
N TYR A 97 -14.96 -12.36 -20.82
CA TYR A 97 -14.71 -11.63 -22.04
C TYR A 97 -13.29 -11.84 -22.59
N GLU A 98 -12.28 -11.85 -21.74
CA GLU A 98 -10.88 -12.12 -22.13
C GLU A 98 -10.70 -13.56 -22.61
N ALA A 99 -11.36 -14.53 -21.98
CA ALA A 99 -11.43 -15.91 -22.47
C ALA A 99 -12.10 -16.01 -23.83
N TYR A 100 -13.19 -15.30 -24.04
CA TYR A 100 -13.88 -15.23 -25.33
C TYR A 100 -13.01 -14.66 -26.44
N GLN A 101 -12.15 -13.67 -26.12
CA GLN A 101 -11.18 -13.05 -27.04
C GLN A 101 -9.93 -13.90 -27.28
N GLU A 102 -9.83 -15.11 -26.71
CA GLU A 102 -8.66 -15.99 -26.76
C GLU A 102 -7.37 -15.35 -26.25
N LYS A 103 -7.49 -14.27 -25.47
CA LYS A 103 -6.35 -13.58 -24.87
C LYS A 103 -5.76 -14.31 -23.67
N ILE A 104 -6.50 -15.25 -23.07
CA ILE A 104 -6.08 -15.95 -21.86
C ILE A 104 -4.98 -16.99 -22.15
N GLU A 105 -4.94 -17.59 -23.35
CA GLU A 105 -3.89 -18.55 -23.71
C GLU A 105 -2.48 -17.93 -23.77
N SER A 106 -2.40 -16.60 -23.90
CA SER A 106 -1.13 -15.86 -23.90
C SER A 106 -0.73 -15.31 -22.49
N LEU A 107 -1.65 -15.32 -21.52
CA LEU A 107 -1.36 -14.87 -20.19
C LEU A 107 -0.66 -16.04 -19.44
N LYS A 108 0.58 -15.84 -19.03
CA LYS A 108 1.26 -16.78 -18.12
C LYS A 108 0.40 -16.90 -16.87
N GLU A 109 -0.13 -18.10 -16.64
CA GLU A 109 -0.97 -18.41 -15.48
C GLU A 109 -0.12 -18.35 -14.21
N LYS A 110 0.08 -17.15 -13.68
CA LYS A 110 0.75 -16.97 -12.39
C LYS A 110 -0.27 -16.74 -11.27
N SER A 111 -0.01 -17.40 -10.15
CA SER A 111 -0.78 -17.16 -8.95
C SER A 111 -0.30 -15.90 -8.21
N LEU A 112 -1.13 -15.40 -7.31
CA LEU A 112 -0.80 -14.24 -6.47
C LEU A 112 0.44 -14.50 -5.62
N PHE A 113 0.53 -15.68 -4.99
CA PHE A 113 1.65 -15.98 -4.10
C PHE A 113 2.93 -16.35 -4.82
N GLU A 114 2.88 -16.84 -6.06
CA GLU A 114 4.08 -16.99 -6.90
C GLU A 114 4.76 -15.64 -7.14
N VAL A 115 3.99 -14.60 -7.51
CA VAL A 115 4.56 -13.26 -7.73
C VAL A 115 5.03 -12.63 -6.42
N PHE A 116 4.33 -12.85 -5.31
CA PHE A 116 4.81 -12.44 -3.99
C PHE A 116 6.11 -13.14 -3.61
N ALA A 117 6.22 -14.45 -3.86
CA ALA A 117 7.42 -15.22 -3.54
C ALA A 117 8.63 -14.72 -4.33
N GLU A 118 8.49 -14.51 -5.65
CA GLU A 118 9.54 -13.93 -6.49
C GLU A 118 9.98 -12.56 -5.94
N HIS A 119 9.03 -11.68 -5.67
CA HIS A 119 9.31 -10.36 -5.12
C HIS A 119 10.02 -10.43 -3.76
N ASN A 120 9.58 -11.31 -2.85
CA ASN A 120 10.17 -11.45 -1.53
C ASN A 120 11.59 -12.05 -1.58
N GLN A 121 11.85 -12.97 -2.49
CA GLN A 121 13.20 -13.52 -2.73
C GLN A 121 14.16 -12.42 -3.23
N GLU A 122 13.71 -11.57 -4.16
CA GLU A 122 14.51 -10.44 -4.61
C GLU A 122 14.76 -9.44 -3.47
N GLN A 123 13.73 -9.10 -2.70
CA GLN A 123 13.89 -8.22 -1.54
C GLN A 123 14.85 -8.78 -0.51
N GLN A 124 14.83 -10.09 -0.27
CA GLN A 124 15.73 -10.75 0.68
C GLN A 124 17.19 -10.57 0.29
N LYS A 125 17.51 -10.72 -1.01
CA LYS A 125 18.87 -10.49 -1.54
C LYS A 125 19.34 -9.04 -1.38
N LEU A 126 18.40 -8.10 -1.37
CA LEU A 126 18.67 -6.66 -1.25
C LEU A 126 18.70 -6.16 0.20
N ILE A 127 18.53 -7.02 1.20
CA ILE A 127 18.62 -6.63 2.61
C ILE A 127 20.02 -6.07 2.91
N GLY A 128 20.05 -4.83 3.41
CA GLY A 128 21.31 -4.09 3.61
C GLY A 128 21.75 -3.24 2.42
N ASN A 129 21.24 -3.53 1.22
CA ASN A 129 21.52 -2.80 -0.02
C ASN A 129 20.24 -2.14 -0.56
N GLY A 130 19.65 -1.22 0.23
CA GLY A 130 18.44 -0.47 -0.16
C GLY A 130 17.13 -1.01 0.42
N VAL A 131 17.09 -2.25 0.88
CA VAL A 131 15.93 -2.84 1.57
C VAL A 131 16.25 -3.09 3.05
N SER A 132 15.37 -2.64 3.94
CA SER A 132 15.51 -2.94 5.38
C SER A 132 14.87 -4.29 5.72
N LYS A 133 15.38 -4.97 6.77
CA LYS A 133 14.75 -6.19 7.32
C LYS A 133 13.27 -5.96 7.67
N ALA A 134 12.93 -4.78 8.21
CA ALA A 134 11.55 -4.41 8.53
C ALA A 134 10.65 -4.33 7.30
N THR A 135 11.16 -3.84 6.16
CA THR A 135 10.42 -3.79 4.90
C THR A 135 10.11 -5.19 4.39
N HIS A 136 11.11 -6.07 4.41
CA HIS A 136 10.92 -7.46 4.03
C HIS A 136 9.92 -8.19 4.95
N TRP A 137 10.05 -8.01 6.26
CA TRP A 137 9.12 -8.58 7.23
C TRP A 137 7.66 -8.15 6.99
N ILE A 138 7.41 -6.87 6.65
CA ILE A 138 6.05 -6.38 6.31
C ILE A 138 5.52 -7.11 5.08
N SER A 139 6.38 -7.41 4.10
CA SER A 139 5.98 -8.14 2.91
C SER A 139 5.55 -9.57 3.24
N GLU A 140 6.34 -10.28 4.01
CA GLU A 140 6.00 -11.64 4.47
C GLU A 140 4.75 -11.67 5.34
N TYR A 141 4.59 -10.68 6.21
CA TYR A 141 3.39 -10.55 7.03
C TYR A 141 2.14 -10.29 6.18
N THR A 142 2.27 -9.49 5.09
CA THR A 142 1.16 -9.28 4.16
C THR A 142 0.73 -10.56 3.46
N VAL A 143 1.69 -11.40 3.06
CA VAL A 143 1.39 -12.72 2.49
C VAL A 143 0.62 -13.59 3.48
N ARG A 144 1.01 -13.62 4.77
CA ARG A 144 0.28 -14.37 5.80
C ARG A 144 -1.16 -13.87 5.95
N LEU A 145 -1.37 -12.56 5.99
CA LEU A 145 -2.71 -11.95 6.06
C LEU A 145 -3.57 -12.31 4.84
N LEU A 146 -2.99 -12.29 3.65
CA LEU A 146 -3.68 -12.69 2.42
C LEU A 146 -4.06 -14.17 2.43
N LYS A 147 -3.16 -15.05 2.88
CA LYS A 147 -3.46 -16.49 3.02
C LYS A 147 -4.62 -16.75 3.98
N GLU A 148 -4.60 -16.12 5.16
CA GLU A 148 -5.69 -16.22 6.13
C GLU A 148 -7.02 -15.71 5.54
N PHE A 149 -7.01 -14.56 4.88
CA PHE A 149 -8.17 -14.00 4.22
C PHE A 149 -8.73 -14.93 3.14
N MET A 150 -7.86 -15.47 2.29
CA MET A 150 -8.28 -16.37 1.21
C MET A 150 -8.85 -17.67 1.75
N GLN A 151 -8.22 -18.24 2.76
CA GLN A 151 -8.73 -19.46 3.42
C GLN A 151 -10.09 -19.22 4.08
N GLN A 152 -10.26 -18.07 4.74
CA GLN A 152 -11.51 -17.74 5.44
C GLN A 152 -12.66 -17.49 4.45
N LYS A 153 -12.42 -16.67 3.42
CA LYS A 153 -13.47 -16.21 2.51
C LYS A 153 -13.71 -17.14 1.32
N TYR A 154 -12.64 -17.66 0.72
CA TYR A 154 -12.71 -18.41 -0.54
C TYR A 154 -12.44 -19.91 -0.36
N LYS A 155 -11.98 -20.36 0.82
CA LYS A 155 -11.56 -21.75 1.11
C LYS A 155 -10.49 -22.26 0.16
N ARG A 156 -9.57 -21.39 -0.22
CA ARG A 156 -8.48 -21.64 -1.16
C ARG A 156 -7.14 -21.22 -0.57
N GLU A 157 -6.07 -21.91 -0.96
CA GLU A 157 -4.70 -21.60 -0.54
C GLU A 157 -4.06 -20.50 -1.38
N ASP A 158 -4.39 -20.43 -2.68
CA ASP A 158 -3.90 -19.41 -3.62
C ASP A 158 -4.97 -19.08 -4.66
N MET A 159 -4.72 -18.05 -5.49
CA MET A 159 -5.63 -17.57 -6.52
C MET A 159 -4.82 -17.06 -7.72
N TYR A 160 -5.29 -17.33 -8.93
CA TYR A 160 -4.68 -16.78 -10.12
C TYR A 160 -4.88 -15.27 -10.18
N LEU A 161 -3.87 -14.56 -10.70
CA LEU A 161 -3.92 -13.09 -10.79
C LEU A 161 -5.10 -12.58 -11.63
N CYS A 162 -5.52 -13.33 -12.65
CA CYS A 162 -6.66 -12.97 -13.50
C CYS A 162 -8.02 -13.03 -12.80
N GLU A 163 -8.11 -13.73 -11.66
CA GLU A 163 -9.33 -13.79 -10.83
C GLU A 163 -9.48 -12.58 -9.91
N LEU A 164 -8.41 -11.80 -9.71
CA LEU A 164 -8.42 -10.65 -8.81
C LEU A 164 -9.27 -9.53 -9.40
N ASN A 165 -10.21 -9.04 -8.61
CA ASN A 165 -11.11 -7.96 -8.98
C ASN A 165 -11.23 -6.91 -7.87
N LEU A 166 -12.00 -5.85 -8.13
CA LEU A 166 -12.26 -4.80 -7.14
C LEU A 166 -12.87 -5.36 -5.84
N ASN A 167 -13.79 -6.31 -5.94
CA ASN A 167 -14.43 -6.92 -4.77
C ASN A 167 -13.43 -7.68 -3.89
N PHE A 168 -12.43 -8.35 -4.48
CA PHE A 168 -11.34 -8.97 -3.73
C PHE A 168 -10.58 -7.93 -2.89
N ILE A 169 -10.22 -6.78 -3.49
CA ILE A 169 -9.49 -5.71 -2.81
C ILE A 169 -10.31 -5.11 -1.67
N GLN A 170 -11.58 -4.79 -1.91
CA GLN A 170 -12.49 -4.24 -0.91
C GLN A 170 -12.69 -5.21 0.25
N SER A 171 -12.88 -6.48 -0.07
CA SER A 171 -13.05 -7.54 0.93
C SER A 171 -11.79 -7.77 1.77
N PHE A 172 -10.62 -7.74 1.16
CA PHE A 172 -9.35 -7.82 1.89
C PHE A 172 -9.16 -6.60 2.80
N HIS A 173 -9.52 -5.40 2.33
CA HIS A 173 -9.48 -4.21 3.18
C HIS A 173 -10.43 -4.34 4.38
N SER A 174 -11.66 -4.79 4.16
CA SER A 174 -12.63 -5.04 5.24
C SER A 174 -12.13 -6.09 6.24
N PHE A 175 -11.53 -7.18 5.76
CA PHE A 175 -10.89 -8.19 6.59
C PHE A 175 -9.80 -7.59 7.49
N LEU A 176 -8.92 -6.76 6.95
CA LEU A 176 -7.87 -6.10 7.74
C LEU A 176 -8.46 -5.16 8.79
N ARG A 177 -9.54 -4.44 8.48
CA ARG A 177 -10.18 -3.48 9.38
C ARG A 177 -10.99 -4.17 10.48
N ILE A 178 -11.77 -5.18 10.13
CA ILE A 178 -12.76 -5.84 11.02
C ILE A 178 -12.11 -7.01 11.75
N GLU A 179 -11.66 -8.03 11.00
CA GLU A 179 -11.13 -9.26 11.61
C GLU A 179 -9.77 -9.07 12.29
N LYS A 180 -8.91 -8.21 11.72
CA LYS A 180 -7.58 -7.90 12.27
C LYS A 180 -7.55 -6.63 13.11
N SER A 181 -8.67 -5.92 13.27
CA SER A 181 -8.80 -4.69 14.07
C SER A 181 -7.71 -3.64 13.74
N MET A 182 -7.23 -3.60 12.49
CA MET A 182 -6.20 -2.66 12.09
C MET A 182 -6.76 -1.26 11.90
N CYS A 183 -6.03 -0.23 12.36
CA CYS A 183 -6.36 1.16 11.99
C CYS A 183 -6.15 1.39 10.48
N GLN A 184 -6.79 2.43 9.93
CA GLN A 184 -6.75 2.76 8.50
C GLN A 184 -5.33 2.82 7.94
N ASN A 185 -4.42 3.51 8.62
CA ASN A 185 -3.05 3.67 8.15
C ASN A 185 -2.24 2.36 8.17
N SER A 186 -2.57 1.43 9.06
CA SER A 186 -1.95 0.09 9.10
C SER A 186 -2.46 -0.80 7.97
N SER A 187 -3.78 -0.86 7.75
CA SER A 187 -4.37 -1.62 6.64
C SER A 187 -3.90 -1.09 5.27
N THR A 188 -3.78 0.24 5.14
CA THR A 188 -3.27 0.91 3.94
C THR A 188 -1.85 0.46 3.55
N LYS A 189 -0.98 0.11 4.51
CA LYS A 189 0.37 -0.39 4.19
C LYS A 189 0.30 -1.71 3.43
N HIS A 190 -0.55 -2.63 3.87
CA HIS A 190 -0.73 -3.94 3.23
C HIS A 190 -1.39 -3.81 1.87
N LEU A 191 -2.40 -2.94 1.73
CA LEU A 191 -3.03 -2.64 0.44
C LEU A 191 -2.05 -2.01 -0.56
N LYS A 192 -1.17 -1.11 -0.12
CA LYS A 192 -0.13 -0.52 -0.99
C LYS A 192 0.86 -1.56 -1.47
N LEU A 193 1.20 -2.52 -0.62
CA LEU A 193 2.06 -3.61 -1.03
C LEU A 193 1.36 -4.53 -2.03
N LEU A 194 0.12 -4.94 -1.78
CA LEU A 194 -0.68 -5.70 -2.74
C LEU A 194 -0.79 -4.96 -4.09
N LYS A 195 -1.06 -3.65 -4.06
CA LYS A 195 -1.08 -2.81 -5.27
C LYS A 195 0.27 -2.82 -6.00
N LYS A 196 1.40 -2.79 -5.28
CA LYS A 196 2.73 -2.88 -5.87
C LYS A 196 2.92 -4.21 -6.61
N ILE A 197 2.53 -5.34 -6.00
CA ILE A 197 2.62 -6.67 -6.61
C ILE A 197 1.74 -6.78 -7.86
N ILE A 198 0.52 -6.26 -7.80
CA ILE A 198 -0.37 -6.26 -8.96
C ILE A 198 0.16 -5.35 -10.08
N ASN A 199 0.73 -4.19 -9.76
CA ASN A 199 1.41 -3.35 -10.75
C ASN A 199 2.60 -4.07 -11.40
N LEU A 200 3.37 -4.83 -10.63
CA LEU A 200 4.46 -5.66 -11.15
C LEU A 200 3.92 -6.75 -12.08
N ALA A 201 2.81 -7.39 -11.72
CA ALA A 201 2.16 -8.39 -12.55
C ALA A 201 1.66 -7.82 -13.89
N VAL A 202 1.12 -6.60 -13.88
CA VAL A 202 0.72 -5.88 -15.10
C VAL A 202 1.94 -5.52 -15.95
N ALA A 203 3.00 -4.99 -15.34
CA ALA A 203 4.23 -4.62 -16.04
C ALA A 203 4.92 -5.81 -16.71
N ASN A 204 4.85 -7.00 -16.09
CA ASN A 204 5.37 -8.25 -16.65
C ASN A 204 4.38 -8.99 -17.57
N SER A 205 3.24 -8.38 -17.88
CA SER A 205 2.19 -8.98 -18.73
C SER A 205 1.63 -10.31 -18.19
N TYR A 206 1.64 -10.51 -16.85
CA TYR A 206 0.98 -11.67 -16.21
C TYR A 206 -0.54 -11.48 -16.13
N ILE A 207 -1.00 -10.23 -16.10
CA ILE A 207 -2.42 -9.84 -16.22
C ILE A 207 -2.54 -8.64 -17.15
N SER A 208 -3.68 -8.54 -17.86
CA SER A 208 -3.97 -7.46 -18.80
C SER A 208 -4.62 -6.23 -18.17
N PHE A 209 -5.04 -6.31 -16.91
CA PHE A 209 -5.73 -5.24 -16.20
C PHE A 209 -5.27 -5.08 -14.75
N ASN A 210 -5.50 -3.90 -14.21
CA ASN A 210 -5.20 -3.62 -12.81
C ASN A 210 -6.50 -3.42 -12.01
N PRO A 211 -6.85 -4.34 -11.09
CA PRO A 211 -8.06 -4.20 -10.28
C PRO A 211 -8.04 -3.00 -9.32
N PHE A 212 -6.87 -2.38 -9.09
CA PHE A 212 -6.74 -1.14 -8.31
C PHE A 212 -7.05 0.14 -9.10
N THR A 213 -7.38 0.07 -10.39
CA THR A 213 -7.61 1.27 -11.23
C THR A 213 -8.66 2.20 -10.63
N THR A 214 -9.74 1.63 -10.09
CA THR A 214 -10.86 2.38 -9.48
C THR A 214 -10.80 2.44 -7.95
N TYR A 215 -9.80 1.80 -7.32
CA TYR A 215 -9.66 1.75 -5.88
C TYR A 215 -8.57 2.69 -5.37
N LYS A 216 -8.98 3.75 -4.66
CA LYS A 216 -8.06 4.67 -4.01
C LYS A 216 -7.67 4.14 -2.63
N VAL A 217 -6.38 4.00 -2.40
CA VAL A 217 -5.83 3.62 -1.10
C VAL A 217 -5.52 4.90 -0.32
N GLU A 218 -6.47 5.33 0.49
CA GLU A 218 -6.38 6.59 1.25
C GLU A 218 -5.72 6.38 2.62
N ARG A 219 -5.09 7.44 3.11
CA ARG A 219 -4.57 7.52 4.47
C ARG A 219 -5.37 8.54 5.27
N GLU A 220 -5.61 8.22 6.51
CA GLU A 220 -6.10 9.20 7.47
C GLU A 220 -4.95 10.10 7.92
N PRO A 221 -5.16 11.42 7.98
CA PRO A 221 -4.21 12.32 8.61
C PRO A 221 -4.01 11.92 10.07
N VAL A 222 -2.79 12.04 10.54
CA VAL A 222 -2.45 11.77 11.95
C VAL A 222 -2.04 13.09 12.55
N GLU A 223 -2.74 13.52 13.57
CA GLU A 223 -2.31 14.64 14.40
C GLU A 223 -1.02 14.23 15.13
N ILE A 224 -0.04 15.09 15.06
CA ILE A 224 1.26 14.85 15.65
C ILE A 224 1.44 15.87 16.76
N ASP A 225 1.51 15.37 18.00
CA ASP A 225 1.87 16.18 19.13
C ASP A 225 3.30 16.71 18.98
N PHE A 226 3.48 17.98 19.26
CA PHE A 226 4.80 18.62 19.38
C PHE A 226 4.92 19.33 20.70
N LEU A 227 6.14 19.45 21.19
CA LEU A 227 6.44 20.19 22.42
C LEU A 227 6.56 21.69 22.12
N ASP A 228 5.87 22.48 22.90
CA ASP A 228 6.10 23.93 22.93
C ASP A 228 7.38 24.27 23.73
N GLU A 229 7.72 25.55 23.75
CA GLU A 229 8.93 26.04 24.41
C GLU A 229 8.95 25.74 25.91
N GLU A 230 7.83 25.95 26.56
CA GLU A 230 7.73 25.78 28.01
C GLU A 230 7.77 24.30 28.41
N GLU A 231 7.12 23.44 27.67
CA GLU A 231 7.21 21.99 27.84
C GLU A 231 8.64 21.48 27.64
N LEU A 232 9.31 21.99 26.60
CA LEU A 232 10.71 21.62 26.35
C LEU A 232 11.63 22.11 27.45
N ARG A 233 11.43 23.34 27.98
CA ARG A 233 12.16 23.87 29.13
C ARG A 233 11.96 23.02 30.38
N ARG A 234 10.75 22.56 30.66
CA ARG A 234 10.48 21.64 31.77
C ARG A 234 11.24 20.33 31.63
N ILE A 235 11.35 19.77 30.43
CA ILE A 235 12.16 18.56 30.21
C ILE A 235 13.65 18.83 30.37
N ILE A 236 14.16 19.98 29.92
CA ILE A 236 15.57 20.37 30.07
C ILE A 236 15.94 20.50 31.56
N ASN A 237 15.09 21.16 32.33
CA ASN A 237 15.29 21.41 33.74
C ASN A 237 14.87 20.25 34.65
N PHE A 238 14.33 19.18 34.06
CA PHE A 238 13.90 18.01 34.83
C PHE A 238 15.12 17.32 35.46
N ASP A 239 15.21 17.39 36.76
CA ASP A 239 16.24 16.65 37.54
C ASP A 239 15.65 15.38 38.16
N THR A 240 16.44 14.33 38.17
CA THR A 240 16.01 13.01 38.65
C THR A 240 17.19 12.19 39.17
N PRO A 241 17.02 11.55 40.33
CA PRO A 241 18.04 10.61 40.85
C PRO A 241 18.05 9.27 40.11
N LEU A 242 17.12 9.06 39.15
CA LEU A 242 16.99 7.80 38.44
C LEU A 242 17.80 7.82 37.14
N PRO A 243 18.95 7.12 37.05
CA PRO A 243 19.84 7.17 35.89
C PRO A 243 19.15 6.74 34.57
N ARG A 244 18.12 5.87 34.67
CA ARG A 244 17.34 5.43 33.47
C ARG A 244 16.53 6.57 32.85
N LEU A 245 15.92 7.42 33.66
CA LEU A 245 15.15 8.56 33.20
C LEU A 245 16.08 9.66 32.69
N GLU A 246 17.15 9.93 33.40
CA GLU A 246 18.18 10.89 33.01
C GLU A 246 18.76 10.55 31.63
N LYS A 247 19.17 9.30 31.40
CA LYS A 247 19.67 8.84 30.11
C LYS A 247 18.64 8.96 29.00
N ALA A 248 17.37 8.65 29.27
CA ALA A 248 16.28 8.77 28.29
C ALA A 248 16.00 10.23 27.94
N ARG A 249 15.99 11.14 28.94
CA ARG A 249 15.90 12.58 28.77
C ARG A 249 17.02 13.10 27.86
N ASP A 250 18.25 12.78 28.20
CA ASP A 250 19.43 13.28 27.50
C ASP A 250 19.47 12.77 26.04
N MET A 251 19.11 11.51 25.82
CA MET A 251 18.93 10.96 24.45
C MET A 251 17.86 11.68 23.67
N PHE A 252 16.72 12.00 24.31
CA PHE A 252 15.62 12.72 23.66
C PHE A 252 16.04 14.15 23.31
N LEU A 253 16.62 14.88 24.27
CA LEU A 253 17.11 16.24 24.07
C LEU A 253 18.21 16.31 23.01
N PHE A 254 19.18 15.39 23.03
CA PHE A 254 20.17 15.33 21.96
C PHE A 254 19.52 15.15 20.60
N GLY A 255 18.49 14.33 20.51
CA GLY A 255 17.68 14.16 19.30
C GLY A 255 16.94 15.42 18.89
N CYS A 256 16.38 16.22 19.83
CA CYS A 256 15.78 17.52 19.56
C CYS A 256 16.79 18.48 18.95
N PHE A 257 17.94 18.68 19.60
CA PHE A 257 18.97 19.65 19.21
C PHE A 257 19.81 19.25 17.98
N THR A 258 19.68 18.00 17.47
CA THR A 258 20.43 17.55 16.29
C THR A 258 19.52 17.10 15.13
N GLY A 259 18.24 16.80 15.39
CA GLY A 259 17.33 16.22 14.39
C GLY A 259 17.76 14.84 13.86
N LEU A 260 18.76 14.19 14.48
CA LEU A 260 19.25 12.87 14.09
C LEU A 260 18.22 11.79 14.43
N SER A 261 18.09 10.77 13.60
CA SER A 261 17.24 9.63 13.90
C SER A 261 17.90 8.76 15.00
N TYR A 262 17.12 7.90 15.67
CA TYR A 262 17.66 7.00 16.69
C TYR A 262 18.85 6.18 16.17
N ILE A 263 18.70 5.60 14.97
CA ILE A 263 19.77 4.78 14.41
C ILE A 263 21.01 5.61 14.02
N ASP A 264 20.82 6.87 13.62
CA ASP A 264 21.93 7.78 13.33
C ASP A 264 22.67 8.18 14.63
N VAL A 265 21.92 8.40 15.74
CA VAL A 265 22.50 8.65 17.07
C VAL A 265 23.23 7.41 17.58
N LYS A 266 22.61 6.22 17.47
CA LYS A 266 23.22 4.95 17.91
C LYS A 266 24.56 4.65 17.24
N THR A 267 24.72 5.10 15.99
CA THR A 267 25.92 4.87 15.18
C THR A 267 26.82 6.11 15.07
N LEU A 268 26.60 7.11 15.94
CA LEU A 268 27.44 8.29 16.00
C LEU A 268 28.81 7.96 16.61
N THR A 269 29.88 8.43 15.99
CA THR A 269 31.26 8.27 16.46
C THR A 269 31.98 9.60 16.40
N THR A 270 33.17 9.71 17.03
CA THR A 270 34.02 10.91 17.01
C THR A 270 34.41 11.33 15.59
N ALA A 271 34.55 10.39 14.66
CA ALA A 271 34.86 10.67 13.26
C ALA A 271 33.77 11.47 12.50
N HIS A 272 32.58 11.56 13.06
CA HIS A 272 31.49 12.34 12.46
C HIS A 272 31.52 13.84 12.84
N PHE A 273 32.48 14.28 13.66
CA PHE A 273 32.58 15.67 14.11
C PHE A 273 33.69 16.39 13.34
N GLU A 274 33.34 17.52 12.73
CA GLU A 274 34.26 18.40 12.00
C GLU A 274 34.20 19.81 12.60
N LYS A 275 35.36 20.53 12.60
CA LYS A 275 35.39 21.97 12.89
C LYS A 275 35.38 22.75 11.61
N ASP A 276 34.61 23.82 11.54
CA ASP A 276 34.70 24.79 10.44
C ASP A 276 35.83 25.79 10.63
N GLN A 277 36.00 26.69 9.68
CA GLN A 277 37.02 27.72 9.70
C GLN A 277 36.89 28.68 10.90
N ASN A 278 35.69 28.79 11.45
CA ASN A 278 35.38 29.64 12.62
C ASN A 278 35.46 28.87 13.96
N GLY A 279 35.99 27.64 13.95
CA GLY A 279 36.10 26.80 15.13
C GLY A 279 34.79 26.15 15.61
N ARG A 280 33.68 26.34 14.91
CA ARG A 280 32.39 25.73 15.27
C ARG A 280 32.39 24.26 14.92
N THR A 281 31.87 23.44 15.82
CA THR A 281 31.78 21.98 15.61
C THR A 281 30.50 21.63 14.87
N TRP A 282 30.61 20.76 13.88
CA TRP A 282 29.52 20.24 13.07
C TRP A 282 29.47 18.71 13.14
N ILE A 283 28.26 18.14 13.08
CA ILE A 283 28.06 16.72 12.87
C ILE A 283 27.87 16.49 11.38
N LYS A 284 28.77 15.77 10.74
CA LYS A 284 28.69 15.37 9.33
C LYS A 284 28.43 13.87 9.26
N LYS A 285 27.19 13.51 8.96
CA LYS A 285 26.77 12.11 8.96
C LYS A 285 25.85 11.80 7.79
N ARG A 286 26.14 10.71 7.10
CA ARG A 286 25.23 10.16 6.12
C ARG A 286 24.12 9.40 6.83
N ARG A 287 22.85 9.81 6.60
CA ARG A 287 21.68 9.19 7.23
C ARG A 287 21.54 7.74 6.80
N ILE A 288 21.42 6.81 7.73
CA ILE A 288 21.33 5.37 7.45
C ILE A 288 20.05 5.04 6.65
N LYS A 289 18.94 5.71 6.97
CA LYS A 289 17.65 5.42 6.31
C LYS A 289 17.56 5.89 4.86
N THR A 290 18.23 7.00 4.51
CA THR A 290 18.03 7.69 3.22
C THR A 290 19.31 7.84 2.40
N GLY A 291 20.49 7.56 2.99
CA GLY A 291 21.77 7.79 2.36
C GLY A 291 22.16 9.27 2.21
N VAL A 292 21.30 10.21 2.61
CA VAL A 292 21.53 11.65 2.47
C VAL A 292 22.58 12.12 3.47
N LEU A 293 23.58 12.87 2.99
CA LEU A 293 24.57 13.53 3.86
C LEU A 293 23.93 14.71 4.57
N SER A 294 23.97 14.70 5.90
CA SER A 294 23.51 15.79 6.76
C SER A 294 24.70 16.46 7.42
N ARG A 295 24.72 17.80 7.40
CA ARG A 295 25.65 18.65 8.18
C ARG A 295 24.81 19.42 9.19
N ILE A 296 25.07 19.22 10.47
CA ILE A 296 24.25 19.72 11.57
C ILE A 296 25.18 20.47 12.51
N PRO A 297 24.94 21.76 12.82
CA PRO A 297 25.73 22.48 13.81
C PRO A 297 25.53 21.83 15.19
N LEU A 298 26.60 21.66 15.93
CA LEU A 298 26.55 21.16 17.29
C LEU A 298 26.18 22.30 18.24
N LEU A 299 24.89 22.39 18.56
CA LEU A 299 24.36 23.41 19.48
C LEU A 299 24.90 23.19 20.92
N PRO A 300 24.98 24.25 21.74
CA PRO A 300 25.52 24.19 23.11
C PRO A 300 24.92 23.08 23.97
N MET A 301 23.59 22.92 23.97
CA MET A 301 22.92 21.85 24.71
C MET A 301 23.35 20.44 24.26
N ALA A 302 23.42 20.21 22.94
CA ALA A 302 23.90 18.93 22.41
C ALA A 302 25.36 18.67 22.78
N LYS A 303 26.20 19.74 22.82
CA LYS A 303 27.59 19.66 23.26
C LYS A 303 27.70 19.30 24.74
N MET A 304 26.91 19.95 25.59
CA MET A 304 26.87 19.63 27.04
C MET A 304 26.51 18.17 27.30
N ILE A 305 25.53 17.65 26.60
CA ILE A 305 25.13 16.23 26.70
C ILE A 305 26.28 15.31 26.28
N LEU A 306 26.99 15.61 25.19
CA LEU A 306 28.16 14.83 24.77
C LEU A 306 29.31 14.88 25.82
N GLU A 307 29.57 16.04 26.39
CA GLU A 307 30.60 16.22 27.41
C GLU A 307 30.27 15.43 28.69
N LYS A 308 29.00 15.38 29.08
CA LYS A 308 28.52 14.61 30.23
C LYS A 308 28.83 13.10 30.13
N TYR A 309 28.80 12.54 28.92
CA TYR A 309 29.05 11.10 28.68
C TYR A 309 30.45 10.83 28.11
N LYS A 310 31.35 11.82 28.15
CA LYS A 310 32.74 11.68 27.69
C LYS A 310 33.48 10.66 28.58
N GLY A 311 34.18 9.72 27.94
CA GLY A 311 34.93 8.64 28.62
C GLY A 311 34.15 7.33 28.72
N GLY A 312 32.90 7.25 28.30
CA GLY A 312 32.18 6.00 28.18
C GLY A 312 32.49 5.25 26.87
N ASP A 313 32.11 3.99 26.78
CA ASP A 313 32.29 3.16 25.59
C ASP A 313 31.60 3.74 24.34
N LYS A 314 30.56 4.55 24.54
CA LYS A 314 29.79 5.23 23.47
C LYS A 314 29.65 6.71 23.77
N LEU A 315 29.55 7.53 22.75
CA LEU A 315 29.35 8.97 22.87
C LEU A 315 28.08 9.38 23.62
N LEU A 316 27.08 8.51 23.66
CA LEU A 316 25.79 8.74 24.29
C LEU A 316 25.27 7.45 24.94
N PRO A 317 24.44 7.55 25.98
CA PRO A 317 23.93 6.41 26.76
C PRO A 317 22.80 5.69 25.99
N ILE A 318 23.15 4.95 24.95
CA ILE A 318 22.20 4.31 24.05
C ILE A 318 21.34 3.28 24.81
N GLN A 319 20.05 3.50 24.87
CA GLN A 319 19.03 2.61 25.41
C GLN A 319 18.18 2.03 24.27
N ASP A 320 17.42 0.96 24.54
CA ASP A 320 16.47 0.43 23.57
C ASP A 320 15.36 1.45 23.25
N PRO A 321 14.89 1.60 22.00
CA PRO A 321 13.84 2.53 21.65
C PRO A 321 12.52 2.32 22.41
N ALA A 322 12.19 1.07 22.77
CA ALA A 322 10.98 0.78 23.54
C ALA A 322 11.12 1.31 24.97
N ASP A 323 12.29 1.13 25.58
CA ASP A 323 12.59 1.64 26.93
C ASP A 323 12.61 3.17 26.95
N ILE A 324 13.25 3.80 25.94
CA ILE A 324 13.23 5.27 25.84
C ILE A 324 11.77 5.78 25.77
N ASN A 325 10.92 5.16 24.94
CA ASN A 325 9.53 5.58 24.83
C ASN A 325 8.74 5.35 26.13
N LYS A 326 9.07 4.32 26.90
CA LYS A 326 8.49 4.07 28.22
C LYS A 326 8.89 5.18 29.19
N TYR A 327 10.19 5.46 29.29
CA TYR A 327 10.71 6.47 30.22
C TYR A 327 10.29 7.91 29.83
N LEU A 328 10.13 8.20 28.54
CA LEU A 328 9.59 9.48 28.09
C LEU A 328 8.15 9.72 28.55
N LYS A 329 7.34 8.65 28.68
CA LYS A 329 5.99 8.79 29.27
C LYS A 329 6.07 9.15 30.77
N ASP A 330 6.98 8.51 31.50
CA ASP A 330 7.18 8.81 32.90
C ASP A 330 7.67 10.26 33.07
N ILE A 331 8.63 10.70 32.23
CA ILE A 331 9.12 12.09 32.21
C ILE A 331 8.00 13.07 31.89
N ALA A 332 7.13 12.77 30.90
CA ALA A 332 6.01 13.62 30.55
C ALA A 332 5.07 13.87 31.75
N ILE A 333 4.75 12.80 32.48
CA ILE A 333 3.92 12.88 33.69
C ILE A 333 4.61 13.75 34.74
N LEU A 334 5.89 13.49 35.05
CA LEU A 334 6.67 14.21 36.06
C LEU A 334 6.90 15.69 35.70
N CYS A 335 6.96 16.00 34.41
CA CYS A 335 7.05 17.37 33.88
C CYS A 335 5.68 18.04 33.69
N ASN A 336 4.59 17.40 34.08
CA ASN A 336 3.22 17.91 33.88
C ASN A 336 2.92 18.27 32.40
N ILE A 337 3.27 17.34 31.47
CA ILE A 337 3.05 17.48 30.02
C ILE A 337 1.94 16.51 29.64
N ASN A 338 0.78 17.05 29.27
CA ASN A 338 -0.39 16.26 28.88
C ASN A 338 -0.41 15.97 27.36
N LYS A 339 0.72 15.48 26.84
CA LYS A 339 0.89 15.08 25.43
C LYS A 339 1.59 13.73 25.37
N ARG A 340 1.29 12.98 24.31
CA ARG A 340 1.98 11.69 24.07
C ARG A 340 3.38 11.91 23.52
N ILE A 341 4.37 11.91 24.38
CA ILE A 341 5.77 12.05 23.97
C ILE A 341 6.37 10.69 23.60
N THR A 342 7.03 10.65 22.46
CA THR A 342 7.84 9.50 22.01
C THR A 342 9.20 10.01 21.52
N TYR A 343 10.15 9.12 21.35
CA TYR A 343 11.44 9.52 20.79
C TYR A 343 11.30 10.14 19.36
N HIS A 344 10.19 9.88 18.68
CA HIS A 344 9.89 10.49 17.37
C HIS A 344 9.39 11.94 17.48
N THR A 345 8.71 12.30 18.56
CA THR A 345 8.17 13.66 18.83
C THR A 345 9.25 14.74 18.74
N ARG A 346 10.51 14.42 19.08
CA ARG A 346 11.66 15.34 18.97
C ARG A 346 11.87 15.95 17.58
N ARG A 347 11.39 15.29 16.49
CA ARG A 347 11.53 15.80 15.10
C ARG A 347 10.56 16.92 14.78
N HIS A 348 9.58 17.13 15.65
CA HIS A 348 8.53 18.13 15.52
C HIS A 348 8.74 19.31 16.48
N CYS A 349 9.83 19.31 17.27
CA CYS A 349 10.27 20.48 18.03
C CYS A 349 10.69 21.57 17.02
N ASP A 350 10.16 22.79 17.22
CA ASP A 350 10.47 23.91 16.31
C ASP A 350 11.97 24.23 16.35
N PHE A 351 12.63 24.20 15.19
CA PHE A 351 14.04 24.52 15.08
C PHE A 351 14.36 25.95 15.52
N ARG A 352 13.42 26.90 15.38
CA ARG A 352 13.57 28.28 15.87
C ARG A 352 13.67 28.31 17.39
N LEU A 353 12.84 27.52 18.09
CA LEU A 353 12.87 27.40 19.55
C LEU A 353 14.23 26.85 20.02
N LEU A 354 14.77 25.87 19.30
CA LEU A 354 16.07 25.28 19.63
C LEU A 354 17.23 26.27 19.47
N LEU A 355 17.18 27.17 18.51
CA LEU A 355 18.16 28.25 18.34
C LEU A 355 18.07 29.28 19.46
N ILE A 356 16.88 29.72 19.84
CA ILE A 356 16.66 30.69 20.92
C ILE A 356 17.17 30.12 22.26
N MET A 357 16.84 28.85 22.55
CA MET A 357 17.28 28.17 23.77
C MET A 357 18.78 27.82 23.81
N SER A 358 19.46 27.87 22.68
CA SER A 358 20.92 27.66 22.61
C SER A 358 21.75 28.93 22.77
N SER A 359 21.08 30.10 22.83
CA SER A 359 21.71 31.41 23.05
C SER A 359 21.59 31.88 24.50
N LEU A 360 20.93 31.10 25.36
CA LEU A 360 20.91 31.24 26.83
C LEU A 360 21.94 30.32 27.45
#